data_6739fb5452453ce67a4842711d51dc30
#
_entry.id   6739fb5452453ce67a4842711d51dc30
#
_cell.length_a   1.000
_cell.length_b   1.000
_cell.length_c   1.000
_cell.angle_alpha   90.00
_cell.angle_beta   90.00
_cell.angle_gamma   90.00
#
_symmetry.space_group_name_H-M   'P 1'
#
loop_
_entity.id
_entity.type
_entity.pdbx_description
1 polymer ?
#
loop_
_entity_poly.entity_id
_entity_poly.type
_entity_poly.pdbx_seq_one_letter_code
_entity_poly.pdbx_strand_id
1 'polypeptide(L)'
;FDADCFQAYIDHALQEDPIRGGVELTIPKRDEVAVFRTNPSLWWLPQAKPKIPVHLVVAEKGPFLARKFPQQVQKKFGIPFTVVDGGHMFPLEQPDQVAGLVKQLIQQQSA
;
A
#
# COMPACT_ATOMS: atom_id res chain seq x y z
N PHE A 1 -2.33 -2.52 -15.03
CA PHE A 1 -1.51 -1.35 -14.68
C PHE A 1 -1.72 -0.24 -15.70
N ASP A 2 -1.77 0.99 -15.23
CA ASP A 2 -1.59 2.16 -16.08
C ASP A 2 -0.19 2.15 -16.73
N ALA A 3 -0.09 2.60 -17.99
CA ALA A 3 1.15 2.47 -18.76
C ALA A 3 2.31 3.29 -18.16
N ASP A 4 2.03 4.51 -17.69
CA ASP A 4 3.04 5.39 -17.09
C ASP A 4 3.49 4.86 -15.72
N CYS A 5 2.55 4.34 -14.93
CA CYS A 5 2.85 3.67 -13.66
C CYS A 5 3.69 2.41 -13.86
N PHE A 6 3.41 1.63 -14.91
CA PHE A 6 4.20 0.45 -15.24
C PHE A 6 5.62 0.83 -15.66
N GLN A 7 5.76 1.87 -16.50
CA GLN A 7 7.08 2.35 -16.92
C GLN A 7 7.89 2.85 -15.71
N ALA A 8 7.29 3.67 -14.85
CA ALA A 8 7.94 4.14 -13.62
C ALA A 8 8.36 2.98 -12.70
N TYR A 9 7.55 1.93 -12.59
CA TYR A 9 7.91 0.73 -11.84
C TYR A 9 9.16 0.05 -12.42
N ILE A 10 9.22 -0.15 -13.74
CA ILE A 10 10.38 -0.76 -14.41
C ILE A 10 11.64 0.09 -14.25
N ASP A 11 11.53 1.40 -14.41
CA ASP A 11 12.66 2.34 -14.30
C ASP A 11 13.32 2.32 -12.90
N HIS A 12 12.56 1.99 -11.86
CA HIS A 12 13.03 2.00 -10.48
C HIS A 12 13.22 0.61 -9.86
N ALA A 13 12.64 -0.44 -10.46
CA ALA A 13 12.76 -1.81 -9.96
C ALA A 13 14.10 -2.45 -10.32
N LEU A 14 14.78 -1.95 -11.35
CA LEU A 14 16.02 -2.47 -11.87
C LEU A 14 17.14 -1.43 -11.78
N GLN A 15 18.36 -1.87 -11.51
CA GLN A 15 19.56 -1.06 -11.53
C GLN A 15 20.69 -1.80 -12.24
N GLU A 16 21.71 -1.08 -12.70
CA GLU A 16 22.90 -1.71 -13.28
C GLU A 16 23.67 -2.49 -12.23
N ASP A 17 24.13 -3.71 -12.60
CA ASP A 17 25.06 -4.48 -11.76
C ASP A 17 26.50 -4.09 -12.12
N PRO A 18 27.21 -3.30 -11.28
CA PRO A 18 28.56 -2.82 -11.58
C PRO A 18 29.63 -3.91 -11.51
N ILE A 19 29.32 -5.08 -10.94
CA ILE A 19 30.28 -6.16 -10.72
C ILE A 19 30.17 -7.21 -11.82
N ARG A 20 28.94 -7.64 -12.14
CA ARG A 20 28.70 -8.74 -13.08
C ARG A 20 28.31 -8.27 -14.47
N GLY A 21 27.95 -7.00 -14.60
CA GLY A 21 27.34 -6.44 -15.80
C GLY A 21 25.88 -6.87 -15.96
N GLY A 22 25.11 -6.11 -16.76
CA GLY A 22 23.67 -6.30 -16.91
C GLY A 22 22.86 -5.56 -15.84
N VAL A 23 21.73 -6.13 -15.45
CA VAL A 23 20.80 -5.49 -14.50
C VAL A 23 20.48 -6.44 -13.35
N GLU A 24 20.25 -5.85 -12.19
CA GLU A 24 19.78 -6.54 -10.99
C GLU A 24 18.55 -5.82 -10.39
N LEU A 25 17.86 -6.49 -9.48
CA LEU A 25 16.75 -5.86 -8.74
C LEU A 25 17.28 -4.81 -7.77
N THR A 26 16.68 -3.63 -7.76
CA THR A 26 17.00 -2.54 -6.82
C THR A 26 16.82 -2.99 -5.36
N ILE A 27 15.78 -3.79 -5.09
CA ILE A 27 15.60 -4.46 -3.80
C ILE A 27 16.10 -5.89 -3.93
N PRO A 28 17.19 -6.28 -3.22
CA PRO A 28 17.70 -7.65 -3.28
C PRO A 28 16.65 -8.67 -2.87
N LYS A 29 16.58 -9.77 -3.60
CA LYS A 29 15.63 -10.87 -3.36
C LYS A 29 15.64 -11.37 -1.89
N ARG A 30 16.81 -11.41 -1.26
CA ARG A 30 16.96 -11.82 0.14
C ARG A 30 16.21 -10.88 1.10
N ASP A 31 16.21 -9.58 0.81
CA ASP A 31 15.59 -8.56 1.66
C ASP A 31 14.07 -8.61 1.51
N GLU A 32 13.58 -8.80 0.30
CA GLU A 32 12.16 -9.04 0.04
C GLU A 32 11.65 -10.30 0.76
N VAL A 33 12.39 -11.41 0.67
CA VAL A 33 12.06 -12.66 1.39
C VAL A 33 12.03 -12.42 2.90
N ALA A 34 12.97 -11.66 3.46
CA ALA A 34 13.00 -11.34 4.87
C ALA A 34 11.76 -10.55 5.31
N VAL A 35 11.34 -9.54 4.52
CA VAL A 35 10.12 -8.77 4.78
C VAL A 35 8.88 -9.68 4.79
N PHE A 36 8.73 -10.56 3.81
CA PHE A 36 7.58 -11.49 3.77
C PHE A 36 7.56 -12.51 4.91
N ARG A 37 8.74 -12.94 5.38
CA ARG A 37 8.86 -13.87 6.51
C ARG A 37 8.59 -13.21 7.87
N THR A 38 8.83 -11.92 7.99
CA THR A 38 8.69 -11.15 9.23
C THR A 38 7.43 -10.29 9.25
N ASN A 39 6.41 -10.66 8.50
CA ASN A 39 5.16 -9.92 8.40
C ASN A 39 4.56 -9.66 9.81
N PRO A 40 4.58 -8.43 10.31
CA PRO A 40 4.13 -8.15 11.66
C PRO A 40 2.62 -8.26 11.77
N SER A 41 2.15 -8.92 12.81
CA SER A 41 0.74 -8.89 13.18
C SER A 41 0.41 -7.63 13.95
N LEU A 42 -0.61 -6.89 13.55
CA LEU A 42 -1.08 -5.70 14.27
C LEU A 42 -1.75 -6.04 15.62
N TRP A 43 -1.98 -7.31 15.91
CA TRP A 43 -2.73 -7.74 17.08
C TRP A 43 -1.96 -7.58 18.39
N TRP A 44 -0.63 -7.55 18.34
CA TRP A 44 0.19 -7.30 19.52
C TRP A 44 0.27 -5.82 19.92
N LEU A 45 -0.14 -4.89 19.02
CA LEU A 45 -0.18 -3.47 19.34
C LEU A 45 -1.30 -3.18 20.37
N PRO A 46 -1.05 -2.31 21.35
CA PRO A 46 -2.09 -1.90 22.28
C PRO A 46 -3.25 -1.23 21.54
N GLN A 47 -4.46 -1.38 22.08
CA GLN A 47 -5.65 -0.74 21.56
C GLN A 47 -5.58 0.76 21.86
N ALA A 48 -5.06 1.53 20.92
CA ALA A 48 -4.91 2.97 21.04
C ALA A 48 -5.25 3.66 19.71
N LYS A 49 -5.88 4.82 19.80
CA LYS A 49 -6.12 5.65 18.62
C LYS A 49 -4.81 6.27 18.15
N PRO A 50 -4.56 6.36 16.84
CA PRO A 50 -3.42 7.11 16.31
C PRO A 50 -3.43 8.55 16.81
N LYS A 51 -2.24 9.11 17.08
CA LYS A 51 -2.09 10.53 17.46
C LYS A 51 -2.19 11.48 16.26
N ILE A 52 -2.01 10.94 15.07
CA ILE A 52 -2.16 11.65 13.80
C ILE A 52 -3.38 11.12 13.06
N PRO A 53 -4.01 11.91 12.19
CA PRO A 53 -5.07 11.42 11.32
C PRO A 53 -4.57 10.27 10.44
N VAL A 54 -5.30 9.16 10.45
CA VAL A 54 -5.03 7.98 9.61
C VAL A 54 -6.32 7.57 8.93
N HIS A 55 -6.24 7.26 7.66
CA HIS A 55 -7.35 6.71 6.87
C HIS A 55 -6.87 5.52 6.06
N LEU A 56 -7.60 4.42 6.10
CA LEU A 56 -7.28 3.21 5.37
C LEU A 56 -8.06 3.17 4.05
N VAL A 57 -7.38 2.93 2.94
CA VAL A 57 -8.01 2.69 1.65
C VAL A 57 -7.74 1.25 1.23
N VAL A 58 -8.78 0.51 0.90
CA VAL A 58 -8.68 -0.91 0.53
C VAL A 58 -9.37 -1.19 -0.81
N ALA A 59 -8.81 -2.10 -1.56
CA ALA A 59 -9.39 -2.55 -2.83
C ALA A 59 -10.57 -3.52 -2.60
N GLU A 60 -11.64 -3.36 -3.37
CA GLU A 60 -12.80 -4.25 -3.35
C GLU A 60 -12.42 -5.70 -3.66
N LYS A 61 -11.57 -5.89 -4.69
CA LYS A 61 -11.12 -7.21 -5.15
C LYS A 61 -9.81 -7.67 -4.48
N GLY A 62 -9.38 -6.96 -3.45
CA GLY A 62 -8.17 -7.30 -2.71
C GLY A 62 -8.39 -8.33 -1.60
N PRO A 63 -7.33 -9.01 -1.13
CA PRO A 63 -7.43 -10.05 -0.11
C PRO A 63 -7.84 -9.51 1.26
N PHE A 64 -7.64 -8.22 1.52
CA PHE A 64 -7.86 -7.62 2.84
C PHE A 64 -9.34 -7.40 3.15
N LEU A 65 -10.15 -7.01 2.16
CA LEU A 65 -11.59 -6.82 2.36
C LEU A 65 -12.30 -8.16 2.63
N ALA A 66 -11.95 -9.21 1.88
CA ALA A 66 -12.49 -10.54 2.06
C ALA A 66 -12.23 -11.12 3.46
N ARG A 67 -11.12 -10.76 4.09
CA ARG A 67 -10.75 -11.16 5.46
C ARG A 67 -11.30 -10.24 6.55
N LYS A 68 -12.13 -9.27 6.20
CA LYS A 68 -12.67 -8.24 7.11
C LYS A 68 -11.58 -7.44 7.84
N PHE A 69 -10.40 -7.32 7.25
CA PHE A 69 -9.26 -6.61 7.84
C PHE A 69 -9.57 -5.13 8.15
N PRO A 70 -10.16 -4.33 7.23
CA PRO A 70 -10.45 -2.93 7.52
C PRO A 70 -11.44 -2.75 8.67
N GLN A 71 -12.46 -3.62 8.79
CA GLN A 71 -13.40 -3.59 9.90
C GLN A 71 -12.72 -3.90 11.25
N GLN A 72 -11.78 -4.81 11.26
CA GLN A 72 -10.99 -5.15 12.45
C GLN A 72 -10.07 -4.00 12.85
N VAL A 73 -9.42 -3.34 11.90
CA VAL A 73 -8.59 -2.15 12.13
C VAL A 73 -9.43 -1.01 12.68
N GLN A 74 -10.60 -0.76 12.11
CA GLN A 74 -11.52 0.26 12.60
C GLN A 74 -11.97 -0.02 14.03
N LYS A 75 -12.37 -1.26 14.31
CA LYS A 75 -12.80 -1.67 15.66
C LYS A 75 -11.68 -1.53 16.70
N LYS A 76 -10.45 -1.92 16.35
CA LYS A 76 -9.32 -1.92 17.28
C LYS A 76 -8.71 -0.54 17.48
N PHE A 77 -8.54 0.24 16.43
CA PHE A 77 -7.76 1.48 16.43
C PHE A 77 -8.61 2.74 16.15
N GLY A 78 -9.88 2.59 15.81
CA GLY A 78 -10.74 3.72 15.42
C GLY A 78 -10.34 4.37 14.08
N ILE A 79 -9.62 3.65 13.22
CA ILE A 79 -9.18 4.13 11.92
C ILE A 79 -10.32 3.92 10.92
N PRO A 80 -10.86 5.00 10.31
CA PRO A 80 -11.87 4.88 9.26
C PRO A 80 -11.27 4.28 7.98
N PHE A 81 -12.13 3.71 7.14
CA PHE A 81 -11.68 3.15 5.87
C PHE A 81 -12.63 3.48 4.72
N THR A 82 -12.09 3.47 3.51
CA THR A 82 -12.81 3.59 2.25
C THR A 82 -12.49 2.39 1.37
N VAL A 83 -13.51 1.82 0.75
CA VAL A 83 -13.35 0.76 -0.26
C VAL A 83 -13.35 1.41 -1.64
N VAL A 84 -12.38 1.04 -2.47
CA VAL A 84 -12.27 1.47 -3.86
C VAL A 84 -12.39 0.29 -4.81
N ASP A 85 -12.92 0.52 -6.00
CA ASP A 85 -12.92 -0.50 -7.05
C ASP A 85 -11.48 -0.81 -7.49
N GLY A 86 -11.26 -2.03 -7.94
CA GLY A 86 -9.98 -2.49 -8.46
C GLY A 86 -9.33 -3.60 -7.64
N GLY A 87 -8.14 -4.01 -8.08
CA GLY A 87 -7.29 -5.00 -7.44
C GLY A 87 -6.42 -4.43 -6.33
N HIS A 88 -5.60 -5.28 -5.73
CA HIS A 88 -4.69 -4.87 -4.65
C HIS A 88 -3.72 -3.74 -5.05
N MET A 89 -3.36 -3.70 -6.33
CA MET A 89 -2.46 -2.68 -6.89
C MET A 89 -3.21 -1.48 -7.50
N PHE A 90 -4.43 -1.19 -7.03
CA PHE A 90 -5.28 -0.11 -7.54
C PHE A 90 -4.58 1.25 -7.71
N PRO A 91 -3.57 1.66 -6.90
CA PRO A 91 -2.86 2.92 -7.13
C PRO A 91 -2.09 2.94 -8.45
N LEU A 92 -1.66 1.77 -8.93
CA LEU A 92 -0.95 1.62 -10.21
C LEU A 92 -1.90 1.26 -11.37
N GLU A 93 -3.14 0.88 -11.06
CA GLU A 93 -4.19 0.59 -12.04
C GLU A 93 -5.00 1.85 -12.40
N GLN A 94 -5.21 2.74 -11.41
CA GLN A 94 -6.09 3.90 -11.50
C GLN A 94 -5.46 5.13 -10.79
N PRO A 95 -4.29 5.62 -11.24
CA PRO A 95 -3.52 6.64 -10.54
C PRO A 95 -4.28 7.95 -10.35
N ASP A 96 -5.01 8.42 -11.35
CA ASP A 96 -5.78 9.68 -11.28
C ASP A 96 -6.91 9.62 -10.25
N GLN A 97 -7.62 8.50 -10.20
CA GLN A 97 -8.69 8.29 -9.24
C GLN A 97 -8.13 8.27 -7.81
N VAL A 98 -7.01 7.60 -7.61
CA VAL A 98 -6.34 7.52 -6.31
C VAL A 98 -5.80 8.88 -5.88
N ALA A 99 -5.18 9.64 -6.79
CA ALA A 99 -4.71 10.99 -6.52
C ALA A 99 -5.87 11.92 -6.11
N GLY A 100 -7.01 11.82 -6.79
CA GLY A 100 -8.23 12.55 -6.43
C GLY A 100 -8.74 12.20 -5.03
N LEU A 101 -8.79 10.91 -4.71
CA LEU A 101 -9.20 10.42 -3.39
C LEU A 101 -8.25 10.91 -2.29
N VAL A 102 -6.93 10.81 -2.48
CA VAL A 102 -5.94 11.29 -1.51
C VAL A 102 -6.09 12.78 -1.26
N LYS A 103 -6.25 13.57 -2.31
CA LYS A 103 -6.49 15.03 -2.19
C LYS A 103 -7.76 15.32 -1.38
N GLN A 104 -8.85 14.62 -1.64
CA GLN A 104 -10.11 14.76 -0.90
C GLN A 104 -9.95 14.43 0.59
N LEU A 105 -9.29 13.32 0.90
CA LEU A 105 -9.05 12.89 2.28
C LEU A 105 -8.19 13.90 3.05
N ILE A 106 -7.15 14.45 2.43
CA ILE A 106 -6.30 15.49 3.04
C ILE A 106 -7.13 16.74 3.33
N GLN A 107 -7.97 17.18 2.41
CA GLN A 107 -8.81 18.36 2.60
C GLN A 107 -9.84 18.17 3.73
N GLN A 108 -10.43 17.00 3.86
CA GLN A 108 -11.37 16.68 4.95
C GLN A 108 -10.71 16.69 6.33
N GLN A 109 -9.44 16.36 6.42
CA GLN A 109 -8.68 16.35 7.68
C GLN A 109 -8.12 17.73 8.06
N SER A 110 -8.00 18.63 7.10
CA SER A 110 -7.50 20.00 7.30
C SER A 110 -8.61 21.00 7.69
N ALA A 111 -9.83 20.56 7.63
CA ALA A 111 -11.00 21.34 8.08
C ALA A 111 -11.32 21.02 9.58
#